data_88f03a30a6fb2205e1f3e8637bce1a7f
#
_entry.id   88f03a30a6fb2205e1f3e8637bce1a7f
#
_cell.length_a   1.000
_cell.length_b   1.000
_cell.length_c   1.000
_cell.angle_alpha   90.00
_cell.angle_beta   90.00
_cell.angle_gamma   90.00
#
_symmetry.space_group_name_H-M   'P 1'
#
loop_
_entity.id
_entity.type
_entity.pdbx_description
1 polymer ?
#
loop_
_entity_poly.entity_id
_entity_poly.type
_entity_poly.pdbx_seq_one_letter_code
_entity_poly.pdbx_strand_id
1 'polypeptide(L)'
;EDIRIERRPLAMKVNKNGKSLKIDQLSDGEKCTIALFGDLARRMALANPGKDVNPLEGSGVVLIDELDLHMHTSWQRKVLNVLRDTFPNIQFIITTHSPQILGEMDDSVNLLYLYNEDNEILFKTYESFVGWDANVILEEVMNTSSVNQDIKRMIDEMYKCIEDKKYDEAEKIVDILDKKTNG
;
A
#
# COMPACT_ATOMS: atom_id res chain seq x y z
N GLU A 1 1.54 -19.71 10.02
CA GLU A 1 0.10 -19.71 10.33
C GLU A 1 -0.58 -20.74 9.43
N ASP A 2 -1.46 -21.59 10.00
CA ASP A 2 -2.11 -22.70 9.29
C ASP A 2 -3.59 -22.35 9.11
N ILE A 3 -4.10 -22.50 7.88
CA ILE A 3 -5.53 -22.37 7.59
C ILE A 3 -6.13 -23.76 7.50
N ARG A 4 -7.23 -24.01 8.25
CA ARG A 4 -7.93 -25.29 8.27
C ARG A 4 -9.41 -25.12 7.98
N ILE A 5 -9.95 -26.01 7.16
CA ILE A 5 -11.39 -26.07 6.89
C ILE A 5 -11.98 -27.23 7.66
N GLU A 6 -12.83 -26.95 8.61
CA GLU A 6 -13.65 -27.94 9.31
C GLU A 6 -14.92 -28.19 8.52
N ARG A 7 -15.30 -29.45 8.36
CA ARG A 7 -16.49 -29.82 7.55
C ARG A 7 -17.78 -29.94 8.37
N ARG A 8 -17.66 -30.08 9.70
CA ARG A 8 -18.82 -30.29 10.58
C ARG A 8 -18.58 -29.61 11.94
N PRO A 9 -19.17 -28.42 12.20
CA PRO A 9 -19.83 -27.54 11.23
C PRO A 9 -18.83 -26.98 10.21
N LEU A 10 -19.31 -26.54 9.03
CA LEU A 10 -18.45 -25.93 8.05
C LEU A 10 -17.89 -24.61 8.63
N ALA A 11 -16.60 -24.57 8.85
CA ALA A 11 -15.92 -23.40 9.38
C ALA A 11 -14.48 -23.31 8.86
N MET A 12 -14.05 -22.12 8.55
CA MET A 12 -12.63 -21.83 8.30
C MET A 12 -11.98 -21.33 9.59
N LYS A 13 -10.89 -21.96 9.98
CA LYS A 13 -10.11 -21.61 11.15
C LYS A 13 -8.67 -21.27 10.76
N VAL A 14 -8.11 -20.29 11.44
CA VAL A 14 -6.72 -19.85 11.30
C VAL A 14 -6.00 -20.05 12.62
N ASN A 15 -4.85 -20.71 12.59
CA ASN A 15 -4.00 -20.82 13.77
C ASN A 15 -3.06 -19.62 13.84
N LYS A 16 -3.28 -18.73 14.81
CA LYS A 16 -2.51 -17.51 15.02
C LYS A 16 -1.92 -17.53 16.43
N ASN A 17 -0.58 -17.49 16.55
CA ASN A 17 0.12 -17.49 17.85
C ASN A 17 -0.32 -18.63 18.77
N GLY A 18 -0.50 -19.83 18.23
CA GLY A 18 -0.94 -21.02 18.97
C GLY A 18 -2.43 -21.06 19.33
N LYS A 19 -3.23 -20.06 18.92
CA LYS A 19 -4.67 -20.00 19.12
C LYS A 19 -5.41 -20.27 17.82
N SER A 20 -6.40 -21.18 17.86
CA SER A 20 -7.29 -21.43 16.74
C SER A 20 -8.43 -20.41 16.75
N LEU A 21 -8.47 -19.54 15.76
CA LEU A 21 -9.48 -18.49 15.60
C LEU A 21 -10.39 -18.84 14.43
N LYS A 22 -11.68 -18.54 14.52
CA LYS A 22 -12.60 -18.55 13.38
C LYS A 22 -12.32 -17.32 12.51
N ILE A 23 -12.59 -17.40 11.20
CA ILE A 23 -12.38 -16.29 10.28
C ILE A 23 -13.09 -15.00 10.72
N ASP A 24 -14.28 -15.12 11.34
CA ASP A 24 -15.05 -13.99 11.84
C ASP A 24 -14.36 -13.24 12.98
N GLN A 25 -13.41 -13.86 13.66
CA GLN A 25 -12.63 -13.30 14.77
C GLN A 25 -11.35 -12.57 14.31
N LEU A 26 -11.06 -12.60 13.02
CA LEU A 26 -9.93 -11.89 12.42
C LEU A 26 -10.28 -10.43 12.15
N SER A 27 -9.27 -9.58 12.05
CA SER A 27 -9.42 -8.22 11.56
C SER A 27 -9.89 -8.19 10.11
N ASP A 28 -10.51 -7.09 9.69
CA ASP A 28 -11.01 -6.99 8.31
C ASP A 28 -9.87 -7.05 7.28
N GLY A 29 -8.71 -6.48 7.58
CA GLY A 29 -7.53 -6.61 6.73
C GLY A 29 -7.04 -8.05 6.57
N GLU A 30 -7.04 -8.85 7.65
CA GLU A 30 -6.70 -10.29 7.58
C GLU A 30 -7.72 -11.06 6.76
N LYS A 31 -9.02 -10.77 6.94
CA LYS A 31 -10.09 -11.38 6.14
C LYS A 31 -9.94 -11.06 4.66
N CYS A 32 -9.68 -9.77 4.31
CA CYS A 32 -9.47 -9.34 2.92
C CYS A 32 -8.25 -10.03 2.30
N THR A 33 -7.14 -10.12 3.03
CA THR A 33 -5.93 -10.81 2.56
C THR A 33 -6.20 -12.28 2.30
N ILE A 34 -6.83 -12.99 3.24
CA ILE A 34 -7.18 -14.41 3.07
C ILE A 34 -8.14 -14.60 1.89
N ALA A 35 -9.13 -13.71 1.72
CA ALA A 35 -10.06 -13.76 0.61
C ALA A 35 -9.35 -13.56 -0.75
N LEU A 36 -8.45 -12.58 -0.85
CA LEU A 36 -7.67 -12.30 -2.05
C LEU A 36 -6.83 -13.52 -2.46
N PHE A 37 -5.96 -13.99 -1.58
CA PHE A 37 -5.08 -15.12 -1.88
C PHE A 37 -5.87 -16.43 -2.09
N GLY A 38 -6.93 -16.65 -1.33
CA GLY A 38 -7.81 -17.82 -1.47
C GLY A 38 -8.57 -17.84 -2.79
N ASP A 39 -9.10 -16.69 -3.24
CA ASP A 39 -9.79 -16.61 -4.54
C ASP A 39 -8.81 -16.76 -5.71
N LEU A 40 -7.63 -16.14 -5.64
CA LEU A 40 -6.59 -16.32 -6.65
C LEU A 40 -6.16 -17.78 -6.74
N ALA A 41 -5.82 -18.42 -5.62
CA ALA A 41 -5.43 -19.82 -5.60
C ALA A 41 -6.54 -20.74 -6.15
N ARG A 42 -7.81 -20.47 -5.80
CA ARG A 42 -8.97 -21.20 -6.34
C ARG A 42 -9.10 -21.04 -7.85
N ARG A 43 -8.97 -19.83 -8.37
CA ARG A 43 -9.04 -19.55 -9.82
C ARG A 43 -7.90 -20.24 -10.55
N MET A 44 -6.69 -20.18 -10.01
CA MET A 44 -5.53 -20.87 -10.58
C MET A 44 -5.72 -22.38 -10.62
N ALA A 45 -6.25 -22.99 -9.55
CA ALA A 45 -6.57 -24.41 -9.51
C ALA A 45 -7.64 -24.82 -10.53
N LEU A 46 -8.64 -23.95 -10.79
CA LEU A 46 -9.66 -24.20 -11.81
C LEU A 46 -9.13 -24.04 -13.24
N ALA A 47 -8.23 -23.09 -13.45
CA ALA A 47 -7.63 -22.83 -14.76
C ALA A 47 -6.58 -23.88 -15.14
N ASN A 48 -5.95 -24.54 -14.15
CA ASN A 48 -4.87 -25.52 -14.34
C ASN A 48 -5.24 -26.88 -13.69
N PRO A 49 -6.18 -27.64 -14.23
CA PRO A 49 -6.75 -28.84 -13.59
C PRO A 49 -5.85 -30.07 -13.63
N GLY A 50 -4.58 -29.97 -14.00
CA GLY A 50 -3.65 -31.12 -14.09
C GLY A 50 -3.33 -31.73 -12.72
N LYS A 51 -3.24 -33.06 -12.63
CA LYS A 51 -2.93 -33.75 -11.36
C LYS A 51 -1.47 -33.60 -10.91
N ASP A 52 -0.57 -33.37 -11.85
CA ASP A 52 0.89 -33.31 -11.64
C ASP A 52 1.45 -31.89 -11.78
N VAL A 53 0.61 -30.87 -11.84
CA VAL A 53 1.00 -29.47 -12.02
C VAL A 53 0.65 -28.70 -10.75
N ASN A 54 1.61 -27.92 -10.24
CA ASN A 54 1.29 -26.96 -9.17
C ASN A 54 0.39 -25.86 -9.75
N PRO A 55 -0.88 -25.75 -9.33
CA PRO A 55 -1.79 -24.77 -9.91
C PRO A 55 -1.31 -23.32 -9.73
N LEU A 56 -0.50 -23.04 -8.71
CA LEU A 56 0.01 -21.70 -8.44
C LEU A 56 1.10 -21.24 -9.45
N GLU A 57 1.67 -22.17 -10.21
CA GLU A 57 2.66 -21.88 -11.26
C GLU A 57 2.01 -21.62 -12.64
N GLY A 58 0.68 -21.66 -12.72
CA GLY A 58 -0.04 -21.28 -13.94
C GLY A 58 0.21 -19.81 -14.33
N SER A 59 0.08 -19.52 -15.62
CA SER A 59 0.26 -18.17 -16.16
C SER A 59 -1.08 -17.47 -16.37
N GLY A 60 -1.07 -16.14 -16.30
CA GLY A 60 -2.26 -15.32 -16.52
C GLY A 60 -2.01 -13.84 -16.24
N VAL A 61 -3.09 -13.06 -16.36
CA VAL A 61 -3.10 -11.63 -15.99
C VAL A 61 -4.17 -11.43 -14.92
N VAL A 62 -3.80 -10.73 -13.86
CA VAL A 62 -4.70 -10.42 -12.74
C VAL A 62 -4.74 -8.90 -12.56
N LEU A 63 -5.93 -8.34 -12.55
CA LEU A 63 -6.18 -6.94 -12.25
C LEU A 63 -6.68 -6.83 -10.82
N ILE A 64 -6.03 -5.98 -10.02
CA ILE A 64 -6.42 -5.70 -8.63
C ILE A 64 -6.57 -4.20 -8.49
N ASP A 65 -7.78 -3.77 -8.18
CA ASP A 65 -8.06 -2.37 -7.88
C ASP A 65 -7.94 -2.12 -6.38
N GLU A 66 -7.28 -1.01 -6.01
CA GLU A 66 -7.06 -0.60 -4.61
C GLU A 66 -6.47 -1.71 -3.71
N LEU A 67 -5.31 -2.25 -4.08
CA LEU A 67 -4.67 -3.35 -3.34
C LEU A 67 -4.47 -3.05 -1.83
N ASP A 68 -4.28 -1.78 -1.48
CA ASP A 68 -4.07 -1.30 -0.10
C ASP A 68 -5.34 -1.27 0.75
N LEU A 69 -6.52 -1.41 0.15
CA LEU A 69 -7.79 -1.27 0.84
C LEU A 69 -7.91 -2.25 2.02
N HIS A 70 -8.19 -1.70 3.20
CA HIS A 70 -8.29 -2.42 4.48
C HIS A 70 -7.01 -3.12 4.97
N MET A 71 -5.86 -2.95 4.29
CA MET A 71 -4.61 -3.53 4.75
C MET A 71 -3.91 -2.64 5.79
N HIS A 72 -3.41 -3.26 6.86
CA HIS A 72 -2.50 -2.59 7.76
C HIS A 72 -1.18 -2.24 7.05
N THR A 73 -0.55 -1.10 7.37
CA THR A 73 0.68 -0.61 6.72
C THR A 73 1.81 -1.65 6.66
N SER A 74 1.96 -2.48 7.70
CA SER A 74 2.96 -3.56 7.70
C SER A 74 2.69 -4.67 6.69
N TRP A 75 1.45 -4.87 6.27
CA TRP A 75 1.05 -5.80 5.22
C TRP A 75 1.22 -5.17 3.83
N GLN A 76 0.89 -3.89 3.70
CA GLN A 76 1.08 -3.14 2.45
C GLN A 76 2.54 -3.23 1.96
N ARG A 77 3.51 -3.16 2.88
CA ARG A 77 4.94 -3.32 2.56
C ARG A 77 5.33 -4.72 2.05
N LYS A 78 4.54 -5.73 2.28
CA LYS A 78 4.88 -7.13 1.96
C LYS A 78 4.06 -7.72 0.83
N VAL A 79 2.88 -7.16 0.57
CA VAL A 79 1.88 -7.81 -0.28
C VAL A 79 2.35 -8.04 -1.71
N LEU A 80 3.12 -7.10 -2.30
CA LEU A 80 3.67 -7.26 -3.66
C LEU A 80 4.63 -8.46 -3.73
N ASN A 81 5.57 -8.55 -2.81
CA ASN A 81 6.53 -9.65 -2.76
C ASN A 81 5.81 -10.99 -2.53
N VAL A 82 4.84 -11.03 -1.60
CA VAL A 82 4.07 -12.24 -1.35
C VAL A 82 3.24 -12.67 -2.56
N LEU A 83 2.65 -11.73 -3.31
CA LEU A 83 1.92 -12.03 -4.56
C LEU A 83 2.87 -12.64 -5.60
N ARG A 84 4.02 -12.04 -5.85
CA ARG A 84 5.02 -12.53 -6.81
C ARG A 84 5.57 -13.90 -6.43
N ASP A 85 5.92 -14.09 -5.16
CA ASP A 85 6.46 -15.36 -4.66
C ASP A 85 5.43 -16.49 -4.73
N THR A 86 4.14 -16.16 -4.49
CA THR A 86 3.07 -17.16 -4.50
C THR A 86 2.61 -17.51 -5.92
N PHE A 87 2.62 -16.55 -6.85
CA PHE A 87 2.13 -16.68 -8.22
C PHE A 87 3.19 -16.19 -9.23
N PRO A 88 4.30 -16.92 -9.40
CA PRO A 88 5.48 -16.42 -10.12
C PRO A 88 5.27 -16.16 -11.61
N ASN A 89 4.24 -16.75 -12.23
CA ASN A 89 3.95 -16.63 -13.65
C ASN A 89 2.72 -15.76 -13.95
N ILE A 90 2.21 -15.04 -12.94
CA ILE A 90 1.11 -14.11 -13.10
C ILE A 90 1.64 -12.70 -13.37
N GLN A 91 1.13 -12.05 -14.39
CA GLN A 91 1.26 -10.61 -14.55
C GLN A 91 0.18 -9.91 -13.71
N PHE A 92 0.61 -9.11 -12.74
CA PHE A 92 -0.30 -8.30 -11.94
C PHE A 92 -0.39 -6.88 -12.51
N ILE A 93 -1.60 -6.36 -12.65
CA ILE A 93 -1.90 -4.95 -12.92
C ILE A 93 -2.65 -4.45 -11.70
N ILE A 94 -2.06 -3.52 -10.96
CA ILE A 94 -2.52 -3.14 -9.62
C ILE A 94 -2.68 -1.64 -9.55
N THR A 95 -3.79 -1.16 -8.98
CA THR A 95 -3.91 0.24 -8.55
C THR A 95 -3.71 0.34 -7.04
N THR A 96 -3.14 1.43 -6.59
CA THR A 96 -2.91 1.71 -5.17
C THR A 96 -2.79 3.20 -4.91
N HIS A 97 -3.18 3.62 -3.71
CA HIS A 97 -2.94 4.94 -3.15
C HIS A 97 -1.94 4.91 -1.96
N SER A 98 -1.25 3.78 -1.76
CA SER A 98 -0.36 3.58 -0.63
C SER A 98 1.11 3.90 -0.97
N PRO A 99 1.72 4.91 -0.33
CA PRO A 99 3.15 5.15 -0.46
C PRO A 99 4.00 4.00 0.11
N GLN A 100 3.45 3.21 1.05
CA GLN A 100 4.13 2.04 1.61
C GLN A 100 4.29 0.92 0.58
N ILE A 101 3.31 0.73 -0.30
CA ILE A 101 3.42 -0.23 -1.41
C ILE A 101 4.46 0.27 -2.41
N LEU A 102 4.42 1.56 -2.75
CA LEU A 102 5.36 2.15 -3.71
C LEU A 102 6.81 2.07 -3.23
N GLY A 103 7.07 2.32 -1.94
CA GLY A 103 8.41 2.26 -1.35
C GLY A 103 9.07 0.87 -1.33
N GLU A 104 8.31 -0.19 -1.60
CA GLU A 104 8.81 -1.58 -1.67
C GLU A 104 8.95 -2.09 -3.13
N MET A 105 8.75 -1.19 -4.11
CA MET A 105 8.82 -1.54 -5.53
C MET A 105 10.27 -1.55 -5.98
N ASP A 106 10.72 -2.71 -6.47
CA ASP A 106 12.01 -2.90 -7.12
C ASP A 106 11.92 -2.76 -8.66
N ASP A 107 13.04 -2.91 -9.34
CA ASP A 107 13.17 -2.77 -10.79
C ASP A 107 12.31 -3.77 -11.61
N SER A 108 11.68 -4.76 -10.96
CA SER A 108 10.75 -5.69 -11.60
C SER A 108 9.34 -5.14 -11.72
N VAL A 109 9.05 -3.99 -11.13
CA VAL A 109 7.74 -3.34 -11.13
C VAL A 109 7.78 -2.08 -11.99
N ASN A 110 6.89 -1.97 -12.97
CA ASN A 110 6.70 -0.75 -13.74
C ASN A 110 5.61 0.10 -13.09
N LEU A 111 5.96 1.29 -12.62
CA LEU A 111 5.01 2.25 -12.09
C LEU A 111 4.54 3.21 -13.17
N LEU A 112 3.22 3.33 -13.29
CA LEU A 112 2.53 4.34 -14.09
C LEU A 112 1.78 5.27 -13.14
N TYR A 113 2.26 6.49 -12.97
CA TYR A 113 1.55 7.54 -12.26
C TYR A 113 0.58 8.25 -13.21
N LEU A 114 -0.71 8.08 -12.97
CA LEU A 114 -1.77 8.70 -13.76
C LEU A 114 -2.15 10.06 -13.16
N TYR A 115 -2.24 11.09 -13.99
CA TYR A 115 -2.69 12.40 -13.57
C TYR A 115 -3.59 13.04 -14.65
N ASN A 116 -4.43 14.00 -14.21
CA ASN A 116 -5.30 14.73 -15.12
C ASN A 116 -4.71 16.12 -15.39
N GLU A 117 -4.59 16.49 -16.65
CA GLU A 117 -4.17 17.81 -17.09
C GLU A 117 -5.07 18.20 -18.28
N ASP A 118 -5.72 19.36 -18.20
CA ASP A 118 -6.64 19.88 -19.21
C ASP A 118 -7.75 18.90 -19.67
N ASN A 119 -8.31 18.11 -18.75
CA ASN A 119 -9.28 17.03 -18.99
C ASN A 119 -8.72 15.82 -19.78
N GLU A 120 -7.42 15.73 -19.93
CA GLU A 120 -6.76 14.55 -20.49
C GLU A 120 -6.06 13.76 -19.39
N ILE A 121 -6.14 12.41 -19.47
CA ILE A 121 -5.41 11.53 -18.56
C ILE A 121 -4.03 11.26 -19.15
N LEU A 122 -3.02 11.76 -18.47
CA LEU A 122 -1.62 11.57 -18.81
C LEU A 122 -0.96 10.61 -17.82
N PHE A 123 0.22 10.11 -18.16
CA PHE A 123 0.98 9.27 -17.26
C PHE A 123 2.48 9.63 -17.24
N LYS A 124 3.10 9.37 -16.11
CA LYS A 124 4.57 9.39 -15.93
C LYS A 124 5.02 8.00 -15.48
N THR A 125 6.20 7.61 -15.90
CA THR A 125 6.84 6.36 -15.46
C THR A 125 7.94 6.66 -14.46
N TYR A 126 8.09 5.78 -13.48
CA TYR A 126 9.18 5.82 -12.51
C TYR A 126 9.86 4.46 -12.46
N GLU A 127 11.18 4.46 -12.32
CA GLU A 127 11.96 3.22 -12.38
C GLU A 127 11.95 2.46 -11.05
N SER A 128 12.16 3.13 -9.92
CA SER A 128 12.19 2.50 -8.60
C SER A 128 12.03 3.52 -7.47
N PHE A 129 11.45 3.08 -6.36
CA PHE A 129 11.36 3.86 -5.11
C PHE A 129 12.03 3.15 -3.93
N VAL A 130 12.83 2.11 -4.17
CA VAL A 130 13.51 1.38 -3.10
C VAL A 130 14.33 2.32 -2.24
N GLY A 131 14.03 2.34 -0.95
CA GLY A 131 14.70 3.20 0.02
C GLY A 131 14.18 4.64 0.11
N TRP A 132 13.15 5.00 -0.65
CA TRP A 132 12.49 6.29 -0.48
C TRP A 132 11.63 6.29 0.79
N ASP A 133 11.65 7.38 1.52
CA ASP A 133 10.73 7.59 2.64
C ASP A 133 9.29 7.78 2.13
N ALA A 134 8.31 7.25 2.87
CA ALA A 134 6.90 7.34 2.48
C ALA A 134 6.40 8.79 2.36
N ASN A 135 6.95 9.72 3.14
CA ASN A 135 6.59 11.14 3.05
C ASN A 135 7.14 11.77 1.76
N VAL A 136 8.34 11.37 1.34
CA VAL A 136 8.93 11.81 0.06
C VAL A 136 8.07 11.31 -1.11
N ILE A 137 7.64 10.05 -1.06
CA ILE A 137 6.73 9.48 -2.10
C ILE A 137 5.40 10.25 -2.13
N LEU A 138 4.82 10.57 -0.97
CA LEU A 138 3.59 11.35 -0.88
C LEU A 138 3.75 12.73 -1.52
N GLU A 139 4.86 13.43 -1.26
CA GLU A 139 5.08 14.80 -1.72
C GLU A 139 5.52 14.85 -3.18
N GLU A 140 6.53 14.07 -3.56
CA GLU A 140 7.16 14.16 -4.89
C GLU A 140 6.42 13.39 -5.97
N VAL A 141 5.78 12.27 -5.61
CA VAL A 141 5.09 11.38 -6.56
C VAL A 141 3.59 11.61 -6.53
N MET A 142 3.00 11.58 -5.33
CA MET A 142 1.54 11.64 -5.18
C MET A 142 1.01 13.07 -5.05
N ASN A 143 1.91 14.07 -5.08
CA ASN A 143 1.59 15.50 -4.96
C ASN A 143 0.67 15.81 -3.76
N THR A 144 0.89 15.11 -2.65
CA THR A 144 0.09 15.21 -1.42
C THR A 144 0.99 15.61 -0.27
N SER A 145 0.60 16.63 0.49
CA SER A 145 1.38 17.08 1.64
C SER A 145 1.44 16.01 2.74
N SER A 146 2.63 15.66 3.18
CA SER A 146 2.88 14.77 4.33
C SER A 146 2.58 15.46 5.67
N VAL A 147 2.52 16.80 5.68
CA VAL A 147 2.31 17.65 6.85
C VAL A 147 0.92 18.29 6.78
N ASN A 148 0.32 18.52 7.95
CA ASN A 148 -0.93 19.31 8.05
C ASN A 148 -0.79 20.62 7.27
N GLN A 149 -1.76 20.92 6.41
CA GLN A 149 -1.69 22.07 5.49
C GLN A 149 -1.55 23.42 6.21
N ASP A 150 -2.15 23.57 7.40
CA ASP A 150 -2.01 24.79 8.18
C ASP A 150 -0.58 24.95 8.74
N ILE A 151 0.02 23.84 9.18
CA ILE A 151 1.42 23.84 9.63
C ILE A 151 2.34 24.14 8.44
N LYS A 152 2.10 23.55 7.28
CA LYS A 152 2.89 23.83 6.07
C LYS A 152 2.83 25.29 5.68
N ARG A 153 1.64 25.90 5.64
CA ARG A 153 1.48 27.34 5.37
C ARG A 153 2.26 28.21 6.36
N MET A 154 2.20 27.88 7.65
CA MET A 154 2.94 28.62 8.67
C MET A 154 4.45 28.49 8.48
N ILE A 155 4.94 27.31 8.09
CA ILE A 155 6.35 27.09 7.77
C ILE A 155 6.77 27.93 6.55
N ASP A 156 5.96 27.92 5.49
CA ASP A 156 6.21 28.70 4.27
C ASP A 156 6.22 30.20 4.56
N GLU A 157 5.29 30.70 5.39
CA GLU A 157 5.26 32.08 5.85
C GLU A 157 6.50 32.43 6.68
N MET A 158 6.94 31.56 7.57
CA MET A 158 8.14 31.73 8.37
C MET A 158 9.38 31.88 7.46
N TYR A 159 9.55 30.98 6.46
CA TYR A 159 10.67 31.09 5.52
C TYR A 159 10.63 32.40 4.73
N LYS A 160 9.46 32.83 4.28
CA LYS A 160 9.29 34.10 3.58
C LYS A 160 9.66 35.30 4.46
N CYS A 161 9.29 35.27 5.74
CA CYS A 161 9.71 36.30 6.68
C CYS A 161 11.22 36.32 6.87
N ILE A 162 11.89 35.17 6.88
CA ILE A 162 13.37 35.09 6.98
C ILE A 162 14.02 35.64 5.71
N GLU A 163 13.51 35.31 4.51
CA GLU A 163 14.00 35.87 3.24
C GLU A 163 13.86 37.40 3.18
N ASP A 164 12.72 37.90 3.66
CA ASP A 164 12.43 39.35 3.76
C ASP A 164 13.18 40.04 4.92
N LYS A 165 14.00 39.31 5.70
CA LYS A 165 14.72 39.77 6.90
C LYS A 165 13.83 40.30 8.03
N LYS A 166 12.60 39.83 8.12
CA LYS A 166 11.61 40.13 9.16
C LYS A 166 11.69 39.12 10.31
N TYR A 167 12.80 39.09 11.00
CA TYR A 167 13.13 38.09 12.01
C TYR A 167 12.15 38.05 13.19
N ASP A 168 11.65 39.20 13.63
CA ASP A 168 10.67 39.32 14.73
C ASP A 168 9.31 38.67 14.38
N GLU A 169 8.91 38.70 13.09
CA GLU A 169 7.70 38.05 12.61
C GLU A 169 7.92 36.56 12.48
N ALA A 170 9.07 36.13 11.98
CA ALA A 170 9.43 34.72 11.89
C ALA A 170 9.47 34.05 13.28
N GLU A 171 10.04 34.72 14.30
CA GLU A 171 10.08 34.21 15.68
C GLU A 171 8.68 33.99 16.27
N LYS A 172 7.74 34.91 16.02
CA LYS A 172 6.33 34.72 16.46
C LYS A 172 5.69 33.50 15.82
N ILE A 173 5.96 33.21 14.54
CA ILE A 173 5.44 32.04 13.86
C ILE A 173 6.03 30.77 14.46
N VAL A 174 7.33 30.74 14.79
CA VAL A 174 7.99 29.63 15.48
C VAL A 174 7.33 29.36 16.83
N ASP A 175 7.06 30.41 17.64
CA ASP A 175 6.38 30.26 18.94
C ASP A 175 4.97 29.67 18.81
N ILE A 176 4.25 29.99 17.73
CA ILE A 176 2.92 29.43 17.46
C ILE A 176 3.04 27.97 17.02
N LEU A 177 4.02 27.64 16.16
CA LEU A 177 4.30 26.29 15.70
C LEU A 177 4.67 25.38 16.87
N ASP A 178 5.56 25.85 17.76
CA ASP A 178 6.00 25.10 18.94
C ASP A 178 4.82 24.77 19.87
N LYS A 179 3.92 25.72 20.11
CA LYS A 179 2.70 25.49 20.90
C LYS A 179 1.72 24.51 20.24
N LYS A 180 1.68 24.46 18.91
CA LYS A 180 0.79 23.56 18.18
C LYS A 180 1.32 22.13 18.05
N THR A 181 2.65 21.96 18.05
CA THR A 181 3.30 20.66 17.82
C THR A 181 3.73 19.97 19.13
N ASN A 182 3.91 20.72 20.23
CA ASN A 182 4.29 20.19 21.55
C ASN A 182 3.11 20.08 22.54
N GLY A 183 1.86 20.12 22.07
CA GLY A 183 0.64 19.98 22.85
C GLY A 183 0.18 18.53 23.01
#